data_54e874b6fc96995ad0b5ce5dd1b1a155
#
_entry.id   54e874b6fc96995ad0b5ce5dd1b1a155
#
_cell.length_a   1.000
_cell.length_b   1.000
_cell.length_c   1.000
_cell.angle_alpha   90.00
_cell.angle_beta   90.00
_cell.angle_gamma   90.00
#
_symmetry.space_group_name_H-M   'P 1'
#
loop_
_entity.id
_entity.type
_entity.pdbx_description
1 polymer ?
#
loop_
_entity_poly.entity_id
_entity_poly.type
_entity_poly.pdbx_seq_one_letter_code
_entity_poly.pdbx_strand_id
1 'polypeptide(L)'
;MVAYYHNNTLLHESEILQIMENQLLHTPDGVRDIYNGECKKKLYLQDKLHRTLLKYGYHDIMTPTFEFFNIFGSDVGTTPSKDLYKFFDKEGNTLVLRPDFTPSIARSAAKYYIEDDMPVKLCYLGNTFINSSDYQGRLKESTQCGAELIGDGSISADAEILSMTVESMLESGLKNFQISVGHSQFFYGLTKAAGLSGEQEENLRELIANKNFFGVEEFVDSLSMNDKLRKLFGLLDNFDLQDEQLMEALKLAKGYDEILSSIDTLLKLREYLKAYGIEKYISYELGLISDYTYYTGIIFQGYTYGTGEPIVKGGRYDKLLSHFGKDAAXXXXXXXXXXSAHGSIKPSGY
;
A
#
# COMPACT_ATOMS: atom_id res chain seq x y z
N MET A 1 26.59 45.00 0.88
CA MET A 1 25.36 45.04 1.67
C MET A 1 24.28 44.30 0.90
N VAL A 2 23.82 43.16 1.40
CA VAL A 2 22.73 42.38 0.77
C VAL A 2 21.41 42.85 1.39
N ALA A 3 20.50 43.34 0.56
CA ALA A 3 19.18 43.75 1.02
C ALA A 3 18.24 42.51 1.07
N TYR A 4 17.61 42.33 2.19
CA TYR A 4 16.62 41.26 2.39
C TYR A 4 15.22 41.85 2.41
N TYR A 5 14.30 41.24 1.67
CA TYR A 5 12.91 41.69 1.55
C TYR A 5 11.97 40.56 1.99
N HIS A 6 10.93 40.93 2.73
CA HIS A 6 9.81 40.07 3.05
C HIS A 6 8.54 40.81 2.65
N ASN A 7 7.76 40.21 1.77
CA ASN A 7 6.53 40.81 1.20
C ASN A 7 6.77 42.26 0.66
N ASN A 8 7.91 42.46 -0.02
CA ASN A 8 8.31 43.72 -0.63
C ASN A 8 8.65 44.83 0.39
N THR A 9 8.87 44.49 1.65
CA THR A 9 9.33 45.45 2.68
C THR A 9 10.78 45.16 3.05
N LEU A 10 11.59 46.19 3.14
CA LEU A 10 12.99 46.08 3.58
C LEU A 10 13.02 45.76 5.06
N LEU A 11 13.68 44.66 5.42
CA LEU A 11 13.78 44.21 6.81
C LEU A 11 14.97 44.85 7.53
N HIS A 12 14.77 45.21 8.79
CA HIS A 12 15.84 45.59 9.68
C HIS A 12 16.64 44.36 10.14
N GLU A 13 17.92 44.54 10.49
CA GLU A 13 18.80 43.46 10.98
C GLU A 13 18.17 42.66 12.12
N SER A 14 17.52 43.35 13.05
CA SER A 14 16.82 42.70 14.18
C SER A 14 15.68 41.76 13.73
N GLU A 15 14.94 42.18 12.72
CA GLU A 15 13.84 41.37 12.13
C GLU A 15 14.40 40.17 11.39
N ILE A 16 15.50 40.34 10.66
CA ILE A 16 16.20 39.28 9.95
C ILE A 16 16.69 38.24 10.97
N LEU A 17 17.33 38.68 12.06
CA LEU A 17 17.83 37.82 13.12
C LEU A 17 16.68 37.06 13.80
N GLN A 18 15.55 37.73 14.06
CA GLN A 18 14.37 37.10 14.66
C GLN A 18 13.76 36.06 13.72
N ILE A 19 13.70 36.32 12.42
CA ILE A 19 13.23 35.36 11.40
C ILE A 19 14.18 34.17 11.35
N MET A 20 15.49 34.40 11.35
CA MET A 20 16.52 33.33 11.33
C MET A 20 16.45 32.49 12.59
N GLU A 21 16.30 33.09 13.77
CA GLU A 21 16.15 32.36 15.04
C GLU A 21 14.90 31.49 15.03
N ASN A 22 13.79 32.00 14.51
CA ASN A 22 12.56 31.24 14.37
C ASN A 22 12.73 30.05 13.42
N GLN A 23 13.46 30.22 12.31
CA GLN A 23 13.73 29.14 11.36
C GLN A 23 14.53 27.99 12.00
N LEU A 24 15.45 28.32 12.91
CA LEU A 24 16.26 27.28 13.60
C LEU A 24 15.41 26.40 14.55
N LEU A 25 14.23 26.86 14.94
CA LEU A 25 13.34 26.12 15.83
C LEU A 25 12.30 25.29 15.07
N HIS A 26 12.20 25.45 13.74
CA HIS A 26 11.19 24.73 12.94
C HIS A 26 11.80 23.56 12.17
N THR A 27 11.04 22.49 12.09
CA THR A 27 11.36 21.36 11.20
C THR A 27 10.94 21.72 9.76
N PRO A 28 11.53 21.06 8.74
CA PRO A 28 11.04 21.21 7.37
C PRO A 28 9.56 20.77 7.25
N ASP A 29 8.88 21.33 6.26
CA ASP A 29 7.48 20.99 5.99
C ASP A 29 7.31 19.48 5.74
N GLY A 30 6.33 18.89 6.41
CA GLY A 30 6.00 17.48 6.25
C GLY A 30 6.78 16.54 7.17
N VAL A 31 7.66 17.09 8.04
CA VAL A 31 8.30 16.30 9.10
C VAL A 31 8.10 17.01 10.44
N ARG A 32 8.15 16.27 11.54
CA ARG A 32 7.90 16.83 12.86
C ARG A 32 8.56 16.02 13.98
N ASP A 33 8.80 16.69 15.08
CA ASP A 33 9.22 16.01 16.30
C ASP A 33 8.02 15.27 16.92
N ILE A 34 8.29 14.07 17.43
CA ILE A 34 7.32 13.26 18.20
C ILE A 34 7.95 13.06 19.59
N TYR A 35 7.27 13.53 20.62
CA TYR A 35 7.87 13.57 21.96
C TYR A 35 6.85 13.29 23.05
N ASN A 36 7.35 13.06 24.28
CA ASN A 36 6.56 12.84 25.50
C ASN A 36 5.51 11.72 25.31
N GLY A 37 4.26 12.00 25.64
CA GLY A 37 3.16 11.03 25.61
C GLY A 37 2.87 10.46 24.23
N GLU A 38 3.00 11.27 23.20
CA GLU A 38 2.81 10.80 21.81
C GLU A 38 3.91 9.80 21.44
N CYS A 39 5.16 10.12 21.75
CA CYS A 39 6.30 9.24 21.50
C CYS A 39 6.12 7.90 22.22
N LYS A 40 5.72 7.93 23.48
CA LYS A 40 5.46 6.72 24.30
C LYS A 40 4.38 5.85 23.65
N LYS A 41 3.28 6.45 23.19
CA LYS A 41 2.19 5.72 22.48
C LYS A 41 2.69 5.09 21.18
N LYS A 42 3.47 5.84 20.40
CA LYS A 42 4.02 5.35 19.13
C LYS A 42 4.93 4.14 19.36
N LEU A 43 5.85 4.22 20.31
CA LEU A 43 6.77 3.13 20.64
C LEU A 43 6.01 1.89 21.14
N TYR A 44 4.99 2.08 21.97
CA TYR A 44 4.12 1.00 22.45
C TYR A 44 3.41 0.31 21.27
N LEU A 45 2.85 1.09 20.36
CA LEU A 45 2.17 0.54 19.16
C LEU A 45 3.16 -0.23 18.28
N GLN A 46 4.35 0.33 18.05
CA GLN A 46 5.40 -0.34 17.27
C GLN A 46 5.76 -1.69 17.88
N ASP A 47 5.95 -1.76 19.20
CA ASP A 47 6.25 -3.00 19.92
C ASP A 47 5.12 -4.02 19.76
N LYS A 48 3.88 -3.60 19.89
CA LYS A 48 2.70 -4.48 19.72
C LYS A 48 2.62 -5.08 18.32
N LEU A 49 2.73 -4.22 17.29
CA LEU A 49 2.67 -4.67 15.89
C LEU A 49 3.84 -5.62 15.58
N HIS A 50 5.05 -5.24 15.97
CA HIS A 50 6.25 -6.05 15.75
C HIS A 50 6.09 -7.45 16.39
N ARG A 51 5.67 -7.52 17.65
CA ARG A 51 5.44 -8.80 18.34
C ARG A 51 4.39 -9.67 17.63
N THR A 52 3.36 -9.06 17.05
CA THR A 52 2.34 -9.79 16.30
C THR A 52 2.98 -10.47 15.08
N LEU A 53 3.84 -9.76 14.34
CA LEU A 53 4.53 -10.35 13.19
C LEU A 53 5.44 -11.52 13.61
N LEU A 54 6.17 -11.36 14.72
CA LEU A 54 7.05 -12.42 15.25
C LEU A 54 6.26 -13.69 15.65
N LYS A 55 5.02 -13.55 16.16
CA LYS A 55 4.14 -14.69 16.48
C LYS A 55 3.84 -15.58 15.28
N TYR A 56 3.78 -14.98 14.08
CA TYR A 56 3.54 -15.70 12.82
C TYR A 56 4.83 -16.30 12.22
N GLY A 57 5.95 -16.20 12.94
CA GLY A 57 7.23 -16.77 12.52
C GLY A 57 8.02 -15.91 11.54
N TYR A 58 7.72 -14.62 11.49
CA TYR A 58 8.49 -13.68 10.67
C TYR A 58 9.77 -13.28 11.39
N HIS A 59 10.85 -13.11 10.64
CA HIS A 59 12.17 -12.74 11.14
C HIS A 59 12.51 -11.31 10.73
N ASP A 60 13.17 -10.60 11.60
CA ASP A 60 13.54 -9.20 11.37
C ASP A 60 14.53 -9.03 10.20
N ILE A 61 14.25 -8.04 9.36
CA ILE A 61 15.22 -7.55 8.36
C ILE A 61 15.35 -6.03 8.49
N MET A 62 16.58 -5.55 8.41
CA MET A 62 16.86 -4.11 8.34
C MET A 62 17.57 -3.81 7.02
N THR A 63 16.87 -3.12 6.12
CA THR A 63 17.43 -2.65 4.86
C THR A 63 17.95 -1.22 5.03
N PRO A 64 18.90 -0.76 4.17
CA PRO A 64 19.42 0.60 4.28
C PRO A 64 18.31 1.67 4.13
N THR A 65 18.51 2.81 4.80
CA THR A 65 17.61 3.96 4.70
C THR A 65 17.67 4.58 3.30
N PHE A 66 18.79 4.45 2.61
CA PHE A 66 18.96 4.94 1.23
C PHE A 66 19.54 3.84 0.36
N GLU A 67 19.20 3.88 -0.91
CA GLU A 67 19.56 2.89 -1.93
C GLU A 67 19.96 3.61 -3.21
N PHE A 68 20.54 2.89 -4.16
CA PHE A 68 20.70 3.39 -5.51
C PHE A 68 19.33 3.66 -6.14
N PHE A 69 19.23 4.71 -6.93
CA PHE A 69 17.98 5.14 -7.61
C PHE A 69 17.29 3.99 -8.33
N ASN A 70 18.06 3.10 -8.98
CA ASN A 70 17.51 2.00 -9.79
C ASN A 70 16.69 0.99 -8.97
N ILE A 71 16.88 0.93 -7.66
CA ILE A 71 16.08 0.04 -6.78
C ILE A 71 14.62 0.51 -6.74
N PHE A 72 14.39 1.82 -6.90
CA PHE A 72 13.04 2.43 -6.87
C PHE A 72 12.68 3.08 -8.21
N GLY A 73 13.36 2.70 -9.30
CA GLY A 73 13.12 3.26 -10.63
C GLY A 73 11.77 2.86 -11.22
N SER A 74 11.50 3.39 -12.41
CA SER A 74 10.19 3.23 -13.09
C SER A 74 9.75 1.79 -13.25
N ASP A 75 10.69 0.87 -13.41
CA ASP A 75 10.39 -0.54 -13.69
C ASP A 75 9.93 -1.29 -12.43
N VAL A 76 10.23 -0.76 -11.25
CA VAL A 76 9.79 -1.33 -9.97
C VAL A 76 8.49 -0.67 -9.46
N GLY A 77 8.23 0.57 -9.88
CA GLY A 77 6.91 1.20 -9.88
C GLY A 77 6.26 1.52 -8.54
N THR A 78 7.02 1.72 -7.45
CA THR A 78 6.38 2.01 -6.16
C THR A 78 6.07 3.49 -5.95
N THR A 79 6.89 4.39 -6.47
CA THR A 79 6.73 5.84 -6.25
C THR A 79 7.23 6.60 -7.48
N PRO A 80 6.46 7.57 -8.00
CA PRO A 80 6.93 8.37 -9.13
C PRO A 80 8.26 9.04 -8.83
N SER A 81 9.14 9.09 -9.83
CA SER A 81 10.49 9.64 -9.69
C SER A 81 10.51 11.08 -9.15
N LYS A 82 9.49 11.87 -9.49
CA LYS A 82 9.37 13.27 -9.03
C LYS A 82 9.16 13.36 -7.50
N ASP A 83 8.62 12.30 -6.90
CA ASP A 83 8.27 12.24 -5.47
C ASP A 83 9.35 11.56 -4.63
N LEU A 84 10.52 11.29 -5.20
CA LEU A 84 11.65 10.68 -4.48
C LEU A 84 12.59 11.77 -3.94
N TYR A 85 13.08 11.58 -2.71
CA TYR A 85 14.19 12.37 -2.17
C TYR A 85 15.49 11.83 -2.75
N LYS A 86 16.14 12.60 -3.64
CA LYS A 86 17.36 12.22 -4.36
C LYS A 86 18.55 13.03 -3.89
N PHE A 87 19.71 12.38 -3.85
CA PHE A 87 20.98 13.02 -3.52
C PHE A 87 22.11 12.24 -4.20
N PHE A 88 23.33 12.72 -4.06
CA PHE A 88 24.48 12.14 -4.75
C PHE A 88 25.56 11.73 -3.73
N ASP A 89 26.21 10.60 -3.99
CA ASP A 89 27.43 10.23 -3.26
C ASP A 89 28.64 10.94 -3.88
N LYS A 90 29.84 10.70 -3.31
CA LYS A 90 31.09 11.32 -3.77
C LYS A 90 31.49 10.84 -5.17
N GLU A 91 31.05 9.69 -5.56
CA GLU A 91 31.31 9.06 -6.85
C GLU A 91 30.34 9.52 -7.95
N GLY A 92 29.32 10.31 -7.59
CA GLY A 92 28.33 10.84 -8.52
C GLY A 92 27.13 9.92 -8.76
N ASN A 93 26.99 8.85 -7.98
CA ASN A 93 25.83 7.96 -8.09
C ASN A 93 24.58 8.65 -7.51
N THR A 94 23.44 8.49 -8.17
CA THR A 94 22.16 8.96 -7.66
C THR A 94 21.64 7.97 -6.60
N LEU A 95 21.43 8.49 -5.40
CA LEU A 95 20.88 7.76 -4.25
C LEU A 95 19.50 8.33 -3.93
N VAL A 96 18.64 7.51 -3.31
CA VAL A 96 17.30 7.94 -2.86
C VAL A 96 17.05 7.47 -1.43
N LEU A 97 16.38 8.29 -0.64
CA LEU A 97 15.76 7.82 0.61
C LEU A 97 14.61 6.88 0.25
N ARG A 98 14.53 5.74 0.91
CA ARG A 98 13.51 4.72 0.59
C ARG A 98 12.09 5.28 0.74
N PRO A 99 11.27 5.25 -0.34
CA PRO A 99 9.86 5.61 -0.24
C PRO A 99 8.99 4.46 0.29
N ASP A 100 9.54 3.23 0.28
CA ASP A 100 8.88 1.96 0.55
C ASP A 100 9.95 0.93 0.92
N PHE A 101 9.58 -0.11 1.63
CA PHE A 101 10.50 -1.20 2.03
C PHE A 101 10.57 -2.33 1.01
N THR A 102 9.46 -2.62 0.32
CA THR A 102 9.31 -3.84 -0.49
C THR A 102 10.42 -4.02 -1.54
N PRO A 103 10.80 -2.99 -2.34
CA PRO A 103 11.90 -3.20 -3.30
C PRO A 103 13.25 -3.50 -2.65
N SER A 104 13.55 -2.87 -1.52
CA SER A 104 14.81 -3.14 -0.78
C SER A 104 14.84 -4.56 -0.22
N ILE A 105 13.69 -5.05 0.27
CA ILE A 105 13.56 -6.42 0.79
C ILE A 105 13.64 -7.42 -0.36
N ALA A 106 12.99 -7.14 -1.50
CA ALA A 106 13.07 -7.99 -2.70
C ALA A 106 14.54 -8.13 -3.18
N ARG A 107 15.27 -7.01 -3.24
CA ARG A 107 16.70 -7.01 -3.57
C ARG A 107 17.52 -7.86 -2.57
N SER A 108 17.25 -7.69 -1.27
CA SER A 108 17.95 -8.45 -0.21
C SER A 108 17.61 -9.94 -0.30
N ALA A 109 16.35 -10.28 -0.53
CA ALA A 109 15.91 -11.68 -0.68
C ALA A 109 16.58 -12.32 -1.89
N ALA A 110 16.63 -11.63 -3.02
CA ALA A 110 17.28 -12.12 -4.23
C ALA A 110 18.80 -12.34 -4.02
N LYS A 111 19.43 -11.56 -3.13
CA LYS A 111 20.87 -11.64 -2.87
C LYS A 111 21.23 -12.71 -1.85
N TYR A 112 20.46 -12.84 -0.77
CA TYR A 112 20.89 -13.59 0.41
C TYR A 112 20.14 -14.90 0.63
N TYR A 113 18.94 -15.07 0.04
CA TYR A 113 18.14 -16.27 0.22
C TYR A 113 18.13 -17.08 -1.07
N ILE A 114 18.56 -18.31 -0.99
CA ILE A 114 18.58 -19.25 -2.12
C ILE A 114 17.26 -20.07 -2.13
N GLU A 115 17.00 -20.76 -3.24
CA GLU A 115 15.74 -21.47 -3.46
C GLU A 115 15.40 -22.47 -2.34
N ASP A 116 16.42 -23.12 -1.78
CA ASP A 116 16.22 -24.11 -0.72
C ASP A 116 15.74 -23.50 0.62
N ASP A 117 15.87 -22.18 0.77
CA ASP A 117 15.45 -21.47 1.98
C ASP A 117 13.96 -21.04 1.95
N MET A 118 13.27 -21.29 0.85
CA MET A 118 11.89 -20.86 0.68
C MET A 118 10.88 -21.78 1.40
N PRO A 119 9.77 -21.27 1.92
CA PRO A 119 9.38 -19.86 1.95
C PRO A 119 10.11 -19.05 3.02
N VAL A 120 10.38 -17.78 2.71
CA VAL A 120 11.06 -16.84 3.60
C VAL A 120 10.03 -15.84 4.15
N LYS A 121 10.04 -15.67 5.47
CA LYS A 121 9.13 -14.76 6.19
C LYS A 121 9.96 -13.64 6.83
N LEU A 122 9.86 -12.41 6.30
CA LEU A 122 10.63 -11.26 6.78
C LEU A 122 9.68 -10.18 7.28
N CYS A 123 10.05 -9.51 8.38
CA CYS A 123 9.30 -8.36 8.89
C CYS A 123 10.24 -7.18 9.14
N TYR A 124 9.68 -5.98 9.10
CA TYR A 124 10.45 -4.75 9.21
C TYR A 124 9.68 -3.67 9.98
N LEU A 125 10.44 -2.76 10.55
CA LEU A 125 9.93 -1.55 11.19
C LEU A 125 10.92 -0.41 10.88
N GLY A 126 10.41 0.70 10.35
CA GLY A 126 11.28 1.84 10.06
C GLY A 126 10.56 2.95 9.32
N ASN A 127 11.31 3.98 8.95
CA ASN A 127 10.75 5.16 8.32
C ASN A 127 10.90 5.10 6.79
N THR A 128 9.91 5.65 6.11
CA THR A 128 9.85 5.87 4.66
C THR A 128 9.73 7.37 4.40
N PHE A 129 10.12 7.79 3.19
CA PHE A 129 10.29 9.20 2.85
C PHE A 129 9.71 9.48 1.46
N ILE A 130 8.72 10.39 1.37
CA ILE A 130 8.09 10.76 0.10
C ILE A 130 8.12 12.29 -0.02
N ASN A 131 8.69 12.79 -1.10
CA ASN A 131 8.85 14.22 -1.38
C ASN A 131 7.68 14.76 -2.21
N SER A 132 6.46 14.47 -1.77
CA SER A 132 5.26 14.96 -2.45
C SER A 132 4.92 16.38 -2.00
N SER A 133 4.62 17.25 -2.94
CA SER A 133 4.15 18.62 -2.68
C SER A 133 2.63 18.76 -2.84
N ASP A 134 1.97 17.72 -3.33
CA ASP A 134 0.60 17.84 -3.83
C ASP A 134 -0.48 17.83 -2.74
N TYR A 135 -0.12 17.53 -1.49
CA TYR A 135 -1.10 17.41 -0.41
C TYR A 135 -0.65 18.15 0.84
N GLN A 136 -1.27 19.26 1.11
CA GLN A 136 -1.07 19.98 2.37
C GLN A 136 -1.48 19.08 3.55
N GLY A 137 -0.55 18.91 4.50
CA GLY A 137 -0.78 18.15 5.72
C GLY A 137 -0.33 16.69 5.68
N ARG A 138 0.13 16.14 4.55
CA ARG A 138 0.71 14.80 4.52
C ARG A 138 2.15 14.82 5.03
N LEU A 139 2.50 13.83 5.84
CA LEU A 139 3.86 13.67 6.33
C LEU A 139 4.78 13.15 5.20
N LYS A 140 5.93 13.78 5.08
CA LYS A 140 6.99 13.37 4.14
C LYS A 140 7.86 12.27 4.73
N GLU A 141 7.83 12.11 6.05
CA GLU A 141 8.45 10.99 6.77
C GLU A 141 7.36 10.27 7.55
N SER A 142 7.23 8.97 7.33
CA SER A 142 6.24 8.14 8.04
C SER A 142 6.88 6.83 8.48
N THR A 143 6.37 6.26 9.56
CA THR A 143 6.86 4.96 10.06
C THR A 143 5.95 3.85 9.55
N GLN A 144 6.55 2.80 9.00
CA GLN A 144 5.88 1.60 8.54
C GLN A 144 6.35 0.39 9.34
N CYS A 145 5.41 -0.50 9.63
CA CYS A 145 5.66 -1.85 10.15
C CYS A 145 5.03 -2.81 9.15
N GLY A 146 5.78 -3.77 8.66
CA GLY A 146 5.25 -4.67 7.63
C GLY A 146 5.94 -6.01 7.59
N ALA A 147 5.44 -6.86 6.70
CA ALA A 147 5.91 -8.23 6.54
C ALA A 147 5.86 -8.64 5.07
N GLU A 148 6.82 -9.44 4.67
CA GLU A 148 6.94 -10.00 3.31
C GLU A 148 7.06 -11.52 3.41
N LEU A 149 6.15 -12.23 2.77
CA LEU A 149 6.16 -13.67 2.62
C LEU A 149 6.60 -13.99 1.19
N ILE A 150 7.74 -14.64 1.06
CA ILE A 150 8.42 -14.86 -0.23
C ILE A 150 8.55 -16.37 -0.47
N GLY A 151 8.18 -16.82 -1.66
CA GLY A 151 8.33 -18.21 -2.06
C GLY A 151 7.11 -19.08 -1.85
N ASP A 152 5.97 -18.51 -1.44
CA ASP A 152 4.70 -19.25 -1.30
C ASP A 152 3.60 -18.58 -2.11
N GLY A 153 3.23 -19.22 -3.23
CA GLY A 153 2.15 -18.74 -4.13
C GLY A 153 0.76 -19.25 -3.77
N SER A 154 0.58 -19.90 -2.63
CA SER A 154 -0.70 -20.52 -2.27
C SER A 154 -1.72 -19.51 -1.74
N ILE A 155 -3.00 -19.84 -1.85
CA ILE A 155 -4.11 -19.07 -1.28
C ILE A 155 -4.04 -19.10 0.27
N SER A 156 -3.49 -20.17 0.85
CA SER A 156 -3.29 -20.23 2.30
C SER A 156 -2.28 -19.19 2.77
N ALA A 157 -1.27 -18.85 1.95
CA ALA A 157 -0.33 -17.76 2.24
C ALA A 157 -1.05 -16.39 2.23
N ASP A 158 -1.93 -16.17 1.25
CA ASP A 158 -2.77 -14.97 1.21
C ASP A 158 -3.64 -14.85 2.48
N ALA A 159 -4.25 -15.97 2.89
CA ALA A 159 -5.09 -16.03 4.10
C ALA A 159 -4.27 -15.78 5.37
N GLU A 160 -3.04 -16.28 5.45
CA GLU A 160 -2.13 -16.03 6.58
C GLU A 160 -1.84 -14.53 6.71
N ILE A 161 -1.49 -13.88 5.61
CA ILE A 161 -1.18 -12.42 5.59
C ILE A 161 -2.41 -11.62 6.04
N LEU A 162 -3.61 -11.97 5.56
CA LEU A 162 -4.85 -11.28 5.97
C LEU A 162 -5.17 -11.53 7.44
N SER A 163 -4.98 -12.78 7.92
CA SER A 163 -5.19 -13.13 9.33
C SER A 163 -4.24 -12.31 10.24
N MET A 164 -2.96 -12.27 9.87
CA MET A 164 -1.94 -11.48 10.57
C MET A 164 -2.29 -9.98 10.56
N THR A 165 -2.83 -9.50 9.44
CA THR A 165 -3.29 -8.11 9.31
C THR A 165 -4.43 -7.82 10.29
N VAL A 166 -5.45 -8.68 10.34
CA VAL A 166 -6.58 -8.54 11.28
C VAL A 166 -6.06 -8.57 12.72
N GLU A 167 -5.20 -9.52 13.06
CA GLU A 167 -4.63 -9.63 14.41
C GLU A 167 -3.83 -8.37 14.77
N SER A 168 -3.03 -7.85 13.84
CA SER A 168 -2.25 -6.61 14.04
C SER A 168 -3.17 -5.43 14.36
N MET A 169 -4.29 -5.29 13.63
CA MET A 169 -5.26 -4.22 13.87
C MET A 169 -5.93 -4.38 15.25
N LEU A 170 -6.30 -5.60 15.62
CA LEU A 170 -6.89 -5.90 16.95
C LEU A 170 -5.89 -5.62 18.08
N GLU A 171 -4.65 -6.08 17.95
CA GLU A 171 -3.58 -5.86 18.95
C GLU A 171 -3.22 -4.37 19.08
N SER A 172 -3.41 -3.58 18.02
CA SER A 172 -3.23 -2.12 18.09
C SER A 172 -4.33 -1.40 18.88
N GLY A 173 -5.40 -2.14 19.27
CA GLY A 173 -6.52 -1.61 20.02
C GLY A 173 -7.71 -1.17 19.18
N LEU A 174 -7.68 -1.40 17.88
CA LEU A 174 -8.79 -1.05 16.99
C LEU A 174 -9.92 -2.06 17.17
N LYS A 175 -11.14 -1.58 17.30
CA LYS A 175 -12.34 -2.43 17.44
C LYS A 175 -13.22 -2.39 16.19
N ASN A 176 -13.25 -1.25 15.52
CA ASN A 176 -14.10 -1.02 14.36
C ASN A 176 -13.20 -0.72 13.16
N PHE A 177 -13.03 -1.71 12.30
CA PHE A 177 -12.25 -1.59 11.08
C PHE A 177 -12.78 -2.58 10.05
N GLN A 178 -12.43 -2.34 8.80
CA GLN A 178 -12.79 -3.20 7.68
C GLN A 178 -11.58 -3.30 6.75
N ILE A 179 -11.32 -4.49 6.23
CA ILE A 179 -10.30 -4.74 5.22
C ILE A 179 -11.02 -5.09 3.93
N SER A 180 -10.94 -4.19 2.94
CA SER A 180 -11.42 -4.45 1.58
C SER A 180 -10.38 -5.31 0.86
N VAL A 181 -10.83 -6.39 0.23
CA VAL A 181 -9.98 -7.33 -0.52
C VAL A 181 -10.50 -7.40 -1.96
N GLY A 182 -9.59 -7.14 -2.89
CA GLY A 182 -9.86 -7.27 -4.32
C GLY A 182 -8.79 -8.11 -5.00
N HIS A 183 -8.77 -8.06 -6.34
CA HIS A 183 -7.78 -8.84 -7.10
C HIS A 183 -7.37 -8.04 -8.36
N SER A 184 -6.08 -7.79 -8.50
CA SER A 184 -5.53 -6.97 -9.60
C SER A 184 -5.92 -7.49 -10.99
N GLN A 185 -6.02 -8.81 -11.14
CA GLN A 185 -6.34 -9.42 -12.44
C GLN A 185 -7.81 -9.23 -12.85
N PHE A 186 -8.70 -8.85 -11.93
CA PHE A 186 -10.09 -8.55 -12.31
C PHE A 186 -10.14 -7.33 -13.23
N PHE A 187 -9.55 -6.24 -12.81
CA PHE A 187 -9.49 -5.00 -13.61
C PHE A 187 -8.76 -5.25 -14.95
N TYR A 188 -7.57 -5.88 -14.87
CA TYR A 188 -6.81 -6.21 -16.09
C TYR A 188 -7.62 -7.08 -17.05
N GLY A 189 -8.33 -8.07 -16.54
CA GLY A 189 -9.18 -8.94 -17.37
C GLY A 189 -10.31 -8.18 -18.04
N LEU A 190 -10.94 -7.23 -17.31
CA LEU A 190 -11.99 -6.37 -17.89
C LEU A 190 -11.44 -5.51 -19.05
N THR A 191 -10.32 -4.84 -18.83
CA THR A 191 -9.73 -3.93 -19.84
C THR A 191 -9.29 -4.72 -21.07
N LYS A 192 -8.70 -5.90 -20.87
CA LYS A 192 -8.29 -6.83 -21.95
C LYS A 192 -9.51 -7.35 -22.72
N ALA A 193 -10.55 -7.81 -22.02
CA ALA A 193 -11.78 -8.35 -22.64
C ALA A 193 -12.54 -7.28 -23.45
N ALA A 194 -12.52 -6.04 -22.98
CA ALA A 194 -13.14 -4.91 -23.67
C ALA A 194 -12.27 -4.35 -24.81
N GLY A 195 -11.00 -4.77 -24.91
CA GLY A 195 -10.05 -4.29 -25.93
C GLY A 195 -9.70 -2.82 -25.77
N LEU A 196 -9.59 -2.34 -24.52
CA LEU A 196 -9.31 -0.93 -24.23
C LEU A 196 -7.89 -0.54 -24.68
N SER A 197 -7.74 0.66 -25.22
CA SER A 197 -6.43 1.28 -25.44
C SER A 197 -5.84 1.69 -24.07
N GLY A 198 -4.53 1.97 -24.05
CA GLY A 198 -3.86 2.44 -22.82
C GLY A 198 -4.48 3.71 -22.27
N GLU A 199 -4.89 4.64 -23.12
CA GLU A 199 -5.56 5.88 -22.73
C GLU A 199 -6.94 5.61 -22.08
N GLN A 200 -7.69 4.68 -22.67
CA GLN A 200 -9.00 4.28 -22.14
C GLN A 200 -8.87 3.56 -20.80
N GLU A 201 -7.85 2.71 -20.66
CA GLU A 201 -7.56 2.01 -19.40
C GLU A 201 -7.21 3.03 -18.30
N GLU A 202 -6.36 4.01 -18.61
CA GLU A 202 -5.96 5.03 -17.64
C GLU A 202 -7.16 5.90 -17.20
N ASN A 203 -8.00 6.30 -18.17
CA ASN A 203 -9.23 7.04 -17.87
C ASN A 203 -10.15 6.25 -16.93
N LEU A 204 -10.37 4.96 -17.25
CA LEU A 204 -11.20 4.08 -16.39
C LEU A 204 -10.57 3.93 -14.99
N ARG A 205 -9.27 3.77 -14.92
CA ARG A 205 -8.51 3.68 -13.65
C ARG A 205 -8.72 4.94 -12.80
N GLU A 206 -8.62 6.12 -13.40
CA GLU A 206 -8.85 7.40 -12.72
C GLU A 206 -10.29 7.52 -12.20
N LEU A 207 -11.27 7.12 -13.02
CA LEU A 207 -12.69 7.17 -12.61
C LEU A 207 -12.94 6.29 -11.37
N ILE A 208 -12.39 5.07 -11.36
CA ILE A 208 -12.54 4.13 -10.23
C ILE A 208 -11.77 4.65 -9.01
N ALA A 209 -10.55 5.13 -9.18
CA ALA A 209 -9.71 5.66 -8.07
C ALA A 209 -10.40 6.84 -7.38
N ASN A 210 -11.10 7.67 -8.15
CA ASN A 210 -11.87 8.81 -7.64
C ASN A 210 -13.28 8.44 -7.18
N LYS A 211 -13.66 7.15 -7.24
CA LYS A 211 -14.97 6.59 -6.89
C LYS A 211 -16.09 7.29 -7.68
N ASN A 212 -15.78 7.70 -8.91
CA ASN A 212 -16.74 8.32 -9.85
C ASN A 212 -17.45 7.21 -10.64
N PHE A 213 -18.33 6.46 -9.97
CA PHE A 213 -19.00 5.30 -10.58
C PHE A 213 -20.05 5.71 -11.62
N PHE A 214 -20.59 6.92 -11.52
CA PHE A 214 -21.41 7.47 -12.61
C PHE A 214 -20.59 7.63 -13.89
N GLY A 215 -19.36 8.16 -13.77
CA GLY A 215 -18.44 8.27 -14.90
C GLY A 215 -18.05 6.90 -15.46
N VAL A 216 -17.89 5.90 -14.59
CA VAL A 216 -17.61 4.50 -14.99
C VAL A 216 -18.77 3.97 -15.83
N GLU A 217 -20.02 4.18 -15.39
CA GLU A 217 -21.22 3.75 -16.12
C GLU A 217 -21.29 4.41 -17.51
N GLU A 218 -21.11 5.73 -17.58
CA GLU A 218 -21.07 6.47 -18.86
C GLU A 218 -19.97 5.95 -19.78
N PHE A 219 -18.79 5.69 -19.23
CA PHE A 219 -17.65 5.14 -19.98
C PHE A 219 -18.00 3.77 -20.58
N VAL A 220 -18.54 2.87 -19.75
CA VAL A 220 -18.95 1.50 -20.16
C VAL A 220 -20.04 1.57 -21.23
N ASP A 221 -21.00 2.48 -21.11
CA ASP A 221 -22.08 2.67 -22.09
C ASP A 221 -21.56 3.17 -23.44
N SER A 222 -20.42 3.87 -23.45
CA SER A 222 -19.79 4.32 -24.70
C SER A 222 -19.09 3.18 -25.47
N LEU A 223 -18.87 2.02 -24.81
CA LEU A 223 -18.16 0.89 -25.40
C LEU A 223 -19.13 -0.12 -26.00
N SER A 224 -18.72 -0.75 -27.09
CA SER A 224 -19.47 -1.87 -27.70
C SER A 224 -19.02 -3.17 -27.05
N MET A 225 -19.86 -3.76 -26.22
CA MET A 225 -19.56 -5.01 -25.53
C MET A 225 -20.84 -5.84 -25.32
N ASN A 226 -20.65 -7.13 -25.08
CA ASN A 226 -21.79 -8.03 -24.80
C ASN A 226 -22.32 -7.86 -23.36
N ASP A 227 -23.52 -8.34 -23.10
CA ASP A 227 -24.22 -8.21 -21.81
C ASP A 227 -23.45 -8.83 -20.65
N LYS A 228 -22.74 -9.95 -20.86
CA LYS A 228 -21.95 -10.60 -19.83
C LYS A 228 -20.84 -9.68 -19.33
N LEU A 229 -20.10 -9.10 -20.25
CA LEU A 229 -18.97 -8.22 -19.92
C LEU A 229 -19.48 -6.93 -19.24
N ARG A 230 -20.60 -6.37 -19.75
CA ARG A 230 -21.24 -5.19 -19.14
C ARG A 230 -21.62 -5.45 -17.67
N LYS A 231 -22.20 -6.62 -17.38
CA LYS A 231 -22.54 -7.02 -16.00
C LYS A 231 -21.30 -7.16 -15.12
N LEU A 232 -20.19 -7.66 -15.66
CA LEU A 232 -18.92 -7.77 -14.92
C LEU A 232 -18.35 -6.39 -14.59
N PHE A 233 -18.43 -5.42 -15.53
CA PHE A 233 -18.05 -4.02 -15.26
C PHE A 233 -18.92 -3.43 -14.14
N GLY A 234 -20.20 -3.77 -14.07
CA GLY A 234 -21.12 -3.31 -13.04
C GLY A 234 -20.79 -3.79 -11.63
N LEU A 235 -19.85 -4.70 -11.47
CA LEU A 235 -19.39 -5.14 -10.14
C LEU A 235 -18.34 -4.19 -9.53
N LEU A 236 -17.82 -3.26 -10.32
CA LEU A 236 -16.77 -2.34 -9.88
C LEU A 236 -17.25 -1.35 -8.81
N ASP A 237 -18.54 -1.08 -8.74
CA ASP A 237 -19.14 -0.13 -7.77
C ASP A 237 -19.61 -0.80 -6.48
N ASN A 238 -19.44 -2.13 -6.35
CA ASN A 238 -19.90 -2.87 -5.18
C ASN A 238 -18.76 -2.99 -4.16
N PHE A 239 -18.99 -2.45 -2.97
CA PHE A 239 -17.98 -2.37 -1.90
C PHE A 239 -17.94 -3.60 -0.98
N ASP A 240 -18.92 -4.52 -1.11
CA ASP A 240 -18.95 -5.75 -0.30
C ASP A 240 -19.76 -6.85 -1.00
N LEU A 241 -19.10 -7.52 -1.95
CA LEU A 241 -19.72 -8.59 -2.72
C LEU A 241 -19.98 -9.83 -1.83
N GLN A 242 -21.21 -10.29 -1.86
CA GLN A 242 -21.65 -11.47 -1.11
C GLN A 242 -21.38 -12.75 -1.92
N ASP A 243 -21.45 -13.93 -1.27
CA ASP A 243 -21.18 -15.24 -1.90
C ASP A 243 -21.98 -15.44 -3.18
N GLU A 244 -23.27 -15.11 -3.15
CA GLU A 244 -24.16 -15.29 -4.32
C GLU A 244 -23.71 -14.43 -5.49
N GLN A 245 -23.27 -13.20 -5.22
CA GLN A 245 -22.81 -12.25 -6.24
C GLN A 245 -21.48 -12.71 -6.85
N LEU A 246 -20.55 -13.20 -6.02
CA LEU A 246 -19.26 -13.74 -6.51
C LEU A 246 -19.50 -15.02 -7.33
N MET A 247 -20.41 -15.89 -6.91
CA MET A 247 -20.76 -17.12 -7.65
C MET A 247 -21.44 -16.80 -8.98
N GLU A 248 -22.29 -15.78 -9.03
CA GLU A 248 -22.90 -15.33 -10.28
C GLU A 248 -21.84 -14.72 -11.21
N ALA A 249 -20.95 -13.89 -10.64
CA ALA A 249 -19.82 -13.30 -11.38
C ALA A 249 -18.93 -14.42 -11.98
N LEU A 250 -18.69 -15.49 -11.22
CA LEU A 250 -17.89 -16.66 -11.70
C LEU A 250 -18.54 -17.28 -12.94
N LYS A 251 -19.88 -17.40 -12.98
CA LYS A 251 -20.60 -17.94 -14.14
C LYS A 251 -20.48 -16.99 -15.35
N LEU A 252 -20.62 -15.68 -15.12
CA LEU A 252 -20.50 -14.65 -16.16
C LEU A 252 -19.09 -14.60 -16.73
N ALA A 253 -18.07 -14.88 -15.90
CA ALA A 253 -16.66 -14.79 -16.27
C ALA A 253 -16.20 -15.93 -17.21
N LYS A 254 -17.03 -16.96 -17.45
CA LYS A 254 -16.68 -18.08 -18.36
C LYS A 254 -16.33 -17.55 -19.74
N GLY A 255 -15.10 -17.81 -20.17
CA GLY A 255 -14.52 -17.30 -21.42
C GLY A 255 -13.61 -16.10 -21.27
N TYR A 256 -13.45 -15.59 -20.02
CA TYR A 256 -12.55 -14.49 -19.67
C TYR A 256 -11.60 -15.00 -18.58
N ASP A 257 -10.49 -15.60 -18.97
CA ASP A 257 -9.64 -16.39 -18.06
C ASP A 257 -9.13 -15.59 -16.85
N GLU A 258 -8.66 -14.36 -17.04
CA GLU A 258 -8.14 -13.52 -15.96
C GLU A 258 -9.25 -13.14 -14.96
N ILE A 259 -10.43 -12.81 -15.47
CA ILE A 259 -11.60 -12.47 -14.63
C ILE A 259 -12.03 -13.72 -13.84
N LEU A 260 -12.15 -14.86 -14.54
CA LEU A 260 -12.54 -16.14 -13.95
C LEU A 260 -11.59 -16.51 -12.81
N SER A 261 -10.28 -16.47 -13.09
CA SER A 261 -9.24 -16.82 -12.11
C SER A 261 -9.28 -15.89 -10.88
N SER A 262 -9.48 -14.59 -11.09
CA SER A 262 -9.53 -13.63 -9.99
C SER A 262 -10.70 -13.91 -9.04
N ILE A 263 -11.89 -14.17 -9.59
CA ILE A 263 -13.10 -14.45 -8.81
C ILE A 263 -12.97 -15.80 -8.08
N ASP A 264 -12.44 -16.83 -8.77
CA ASP A 264 -12.21 -18.16 -8.19
C ASP A 264 -11.23 -18.06 -7.00
N THR A 265 -10.17 -17.26 -7.15
CA THR A 265 -9.20 -17.01 -6.06
C THR A 265 -9.89 -16.38 -4.85
N LEU A 266 -10.73 -15.34 -5.06
CA LEU A 266 -11.43 -14.68 -3.97
C LEU A 266 -12.42 -15.61 -3.26
N LEU A 267 -13.13 -16.47 -4.00
CA LEU A 267 -14.04 -17.46 -3.42
C LEU A 267 -13.27 -18.47 -2.56
N LYS A 268 -12.15 -18.98 -3.05
CA LYS A 268 -11.30 -19.91 -2.29
C LYS A 268 -10.70 -19.24 -1.05
N LEU A 269 -10.21 -18.04 -1.21
CA LEU A 269 -9.66 -17.23 -0.11
C LEU A 269 -10.70 -17.04 0.99
N ARG A 270 -11.95 -16.74 0.62
CA ARG A 270 -13.05 -16.55 1.55
C ARG A 270 -13.26 -17.77 2.46
N GLU A 271 -13.13 -18.99 1.90
CA GLU A 271 -13.26 -20.22 2.69
C GLU A 271 -12.15 -20.35 3.74
N TYR A 272 -10.91 -19.99 3.39
CA TYR A 272 -9.80 -19.92 4.36
C TYR A 272 -10.08 -18.90 5.46
N LEU A 273 -10.58 -17.69 5.08
CA LEU A 273 -10.83 -16.62 6.05
C LEU A 273 -11.99 -16.95 6.99
N LYS A 274 -12.99 -17.72 6.52
CA LYS A 274 -14.05 -18.28 7.37
C LYS A 274 -13.45 -19.28 8.38
N ALA A 275 -12.54 -20.13 7.93
CA ALA A 275 -11.87 -21.10 8.82
C ALA A 275 -11.02 -20.38 9.89
N TYR A 276 -10.41 -19.25 9.56
CA TYR A 276 -9.70 -18.39 10.53
C TYR A 276 -10.66 -17.62 11.45
N GLY A 277 -11.96 -17.54 11.12
CA GLY A 277 -12.97 -16.82 11.90
C GLY A 277 -12.85 -15.30 11.80
N ILE A 278 -12.28 -14.79 10.71
CA ILE A 278 -12.03 -13.35 10.52
C ILE A 278 -12.91 -12.71 9.45
N GLU A 279 -13.85 -13.44 8.87
CA GLU A 279 -14.69 -12.97 7.76
C GLU A 279 -15.45 -11.67 8.08
N LYS A 280 -15.80 -11.44 9.33
CA LYS A 280 -16.53 -10.21 9.74
C LYS A 280 -15.70 -8.93 9.55
N TYR A 281 -14.37 -9.05 9.41
CA TYR A 281 -13.46 -7.92 9.21
C TYR A 281 -13.13 -7.70 7.72
N ILE A 282 -13.66 -8.55 6.83
CA ILE A 282 -13.28 -8.61 5.42
C ILE A 282 -14.51 -8.24 4.56
N SER A 283 -14.31 -7.35 3.60
CA SER A 283 -15.27 -7.08 2.51
C SER A 283 -14.60 -7.38 1.18
N TYR A 284 -15.37 -7.77 0.18
CA TYR A 284 -14.86 -8.12 -1.15
C TYR A 284 -15.24 -7.03 -2.14
N GLU A 285 -14.23 -6.38 -2.72
CA GLU A 285 -14.40 -5.19 -3.56
C GLU A 285 -13.59 -5.36 -4.86
N LEU A 286 -14.28 -5.68 -5.96
CA LEU A 286 -13.63 -5.88 -7.27
C LEU A 286 -13.17 -4.56 -7.90
N GLY A 287 -13.74 -3.43 -7.46
CA GLY A 287 -13.30 -2.09 -7.86
C GLY A 287 -12.09 -1.57 -7.07
N LEU A 288 -11.51 -2.39 -6.20
CA LEU A 288 -10.29 -2.02 -5.48
C LEU A 288 -9.11 -2.04 -6.46
N ILE A 289 -8.56 -0.86 -6.74
CA ILE A 289 -7.41 -0.70 -7.64
C ILE A 289 -6.25 -0.13 -6.82
N SER A 290 -5.08 -0.71 -7.03
CA SER A 290 -3.85 -0.23 -6.39
C SER A 290 -3.16 0.82 -7.25
N ASP A 291 -2.56 1.80 -6.60
CA ASP A 291 -1.63 2.74 -7.23
C ASP A 291 -0.35 2.01 -7.70
N TYR A 292 -0.07 0.84 -7.15
CA TYR A 292 1.12 0.06 -7.46
C TYR A 292 0.82 -0.93 -8.59
N THR A 293 1.57 -0.84 -9.67
CA THR A 293 1.40 -1.67 -10.87
C THR A 293 2.00 -3.06 -10.72
N TYR A 294 2.77 -3.30 -9.68
CA TYR A 294 3.47 -4.57 -9.48
C TYR A 294 2.59 -5.70 -8.90
N TYR A 295 1.40 -5.40 -8.38
CA TYR A 295 0.52 -6.45 -7.83
C TYR A 295 0.00 -7.37 -8.94
N THR A 296 0.09 -8.68 -8.69
CA THR A 296 -0.30 -9.73 -9.64
C THR A 296 -1.47 -10.60 -9.15
N GLY A 297 -1.86 -10.47 -7.91
CA GLY A 297 -2.88 -11.29 -7.27
C GLY A 297 -3.82 -10.46 -6.42
N ILE A 298 -4.10 -10.96 -5.20
CA ILE A 298 -4.96 -10.21 -4.28
C ILE A 298 -4.32 -8.86 -3.93
N ILE A 299 -5.18 -7.88 -3.70
CA ILE A 299 -4.83 -6.58 -3.14
C ILE A 299 -5.78 -6.30 -1.98
N PHE A 300 -5.30 -5.60 -0.95
CA PHE A 300 -6.17 -5.28 0.17
C PHE A 300 -5.79 -3.95 0.81
N GLN A 301 -6.79 -3.30 1.40
CA GLN A 301 -6.64 -2.03 2.11
C GLN A 301 -7.53 -2.06 3.36
N GLY A 302 -6.96 -1.70 4.50
CA GLY A 302 -7.69 -1.68 5.77
C GLY A 302 -7.97 -0.26 6.23
N TYR A 303 -9.20 -0.03 6.65
CA TYR A 303 -9.71 1.27 7.07
C TYR A 303 -10.29 1.19 8.48
N THR A 304 -10.18 2.27 9.22
CA THR A 304 -10.87 2.43 10.49
C THR A 304 -11.67 3.74 10.48
N TYR A 305 -12.58 3.85 11.42
CA TYR A 305 -13.46 5.02 11.50
C TYR A 305 -12.63 6.29 11.74
N GLY A 306 -12.93 7.31 10.97
CA GLY A 306 -12.31 8.63 11.11
C GLY A 306 -11.00 8.82 10.34
N THR A 307 -10.54 7.79 9.62
CA THR A 307 -9.40 7.95 8.70
C THR A 307 -9.93 8.05 7.27
N GLY A 308 -9.46 9.02 6.52
CA GLY A 308 -9.81 9.18 5.10
C GLY A 308 -8.96 8.29 4.20
N GLU A 309 -7.92 7.67 4.77
CA GLU A 309 -6.96 6.85 4.04
C GLU A 309 -6.79 5.49 4.73
N PRO A 310 -6.39 4.46 3.96
CA PRO A 310 -6.13 3.15 4.54
C PRO A 310 -4.95 3.19 5.52
N ILE A 311 -5.11 2.52 6.64
CA ILE A 311 -4.05 2.39 7.67
C ILE A 311 -3.19 1.15 7.45
N VAL A 312 -3.64 0.22 6.61
CA VAL A 312 -2.85 -0.92 6.16
C VAL A 312 -3.14 -1.17 4.67
N LYS A 313 -2.11 -1.54 3.94
CA LYS A 313 -2.19 -1.93 2.53
C LYS A 313 -1.35 -3.19 2.34
N GLY A 314 -1.72 -3.98 1.35
CA GLY A 314 -0.93 -5.15 0.98
C GLY A 314 -1.45 -5.82 -0.28
N GLY A 315 -0.77 -6.88 -0.66
CA GLY A 315 -1.15 -7.65 -1.82
C GLY A 315 -0.03 -8.58 -2.30
N ARG A 316 -0.34 -9.36 -3.32
CA ARG A 316 0.57 -10.33 -3.94
C ARG A 316 1.27 -9.71 -5.15
N TYR A 317 2.58 -9.91 -5.24
CA TYR A 317 3.42 -9.35 -6.31
C TYR A 317 4.47 -10.37 -6.77
N ASP A 318 4.06 -11.31 -7.59
CA ASP A 318 4.89 -12.46 -7.98
C ASP A 318 6.00 -12.13 -9.00
N LYS A 319 6.02 -10.92 -9.55
CA LYS A 319 7.00 -10.53 -10.59
C LYS A 319 8.11 -9.62 -10.07
N LEU A 320 8.03 -9.14 -8.85
CA LEU A 320 9.01 -8.14 -8.36
C LEU A 320 10.41 -8.75 -8.22
N LEU A 321 10.52 -9.98 -7.70
CA LEU A 321 11.82 -10.62 -7.53
C LEU A 321 12.51 -10.91 -8.85
N SER A 322 11.78 -11.14 -9.94
CA SER A 322 12.38 -11.38 -11.26
C SER A 322 13.16 -10.17 -11.76
N HIS A 323 12.79 -8.96 -11.34
CA HIS A 323 13.56 -7.74 -11.62
C HIS A 323 14.99 -7.83 -11.01
N PHE A 324 15.13 -8.57 -9.91
CA PHE A 324 16.42 -8.79 -9.25
C PHE A 324 17.05 -10.15 -9.59
N GLY A 325 16.57 -10.80 -10.66
CA GLY A 325 17.14 -12.03 -11.20
C GLY A 325 16.68 -13.32 -10.53
N LYS A 326 15.56 -13.28 -9.80
CA LYS A 326 14.95 -14.49 -9.19
C LYS A 326 13.44 -14.51 -9.36
N ASP A 327 12.89 -15.65 -9.68
CA ASP A 327 11.43 -15.85 -9.77
C ASP A 327 10.92 -16.48 -8.47
N ALA A 328 10.08 -15.73 -7.74
CA ALA A 328 9.39 -16.23 -6.54
C ALA A 328 8.14 -15.40 -6.27
N ALA A 329 7.13 -16.08 -5.80
CA ALA A 329 5.87 -15.45 -5.38
C ALA A 329 6.11 -14.62 -4.10
N UNK A 330 5.40 -13.55 -3.81
CA UNK A 330 5.55 -12.84 -2.60
C UNK A 330 4.23 -12.19 -2.19
N UNK A 331 3.89 -12.00 -1.07
CA UNK A 331 2.79 -11.32 -0.52
C UNK A 331 3.25 -10.31 0.49
N UNK A 332 2.74 -9.18 0.55
CA UNK A 332 3.19 -8.20 1.40
C UNK A 332 2.05 -7.72 2.22
N UNK A 333 2.33 -7.32 3.27
CA UNK A 333 1.46 -6.64 4.12
C UNK A 333 2.20 -5.47 4.61
N UNK A 334 1.83 -4.50 4.43
CA UNK A 334 2.44 -3.36 4.89
C UNK A 334 1.48 -2.71 5.81
N UNK A 335 1.71 -2.74 6.74
CA UNK A 335 0.99 -2.11 7.70
C UNK A 335 1.48 -0.76 7.79
N UNK A 336 1.01 -0.02 7.44
CA UNK A 336 1.31 1.27 7.49
C UNK A 336 0.82 1.78 8.73
N UNK A 337 1.36 1.80 9.37
CA UNK A 337 1.10 2.24 10.55
C UNK A 337 1.10 3.63 10.54
N UNK A 338 0.50 4.03 10.09
CA UNK A 338 0.41 5.31 10.05
C UNK A 338 -0.09 5.81 11.29
N UNK A 339 0.37 5.93 11.81
CA UNK A 339 0.08 6.47 12.86
C UNK A 339 -0.41 7.69 12.60
N SER A 340 -1.46 7.90 12.24
CA SER A 340 -2.10 9.19 12.07
C SER A 340 -2.41 9.76 13.46
N ALA A 341 -1.90 10.95 13.69
CA ALA A 341 -2.01 11.62 14.99
C ALA A 341 -3.45 11.98 15.40
N HIS A 342 -4.45 11.62 14.62
CA HIS A 342 -5.84 12.05 14.85
C HIS A 342 -6.79 10.93 15.26
N GLY A 343 -6.33 9.68 15.30
CA GLY A 343 -7.14 8.61 15.89
C GLY A 343 -6.91 8.53 17.39
N SER A 344 -7.87 8.95 18.18
CA SER A 344 -7.79 8.80 19.64
C SER A 344 -7.91 7.33 20.03
N ILE A 345 -6.79 6.60 19.96
CA ILE A 345 -6.70 5.32 20.68
C ILE A 345 -6.57 5.71 22.15
N LYS A 346 -7.64 5.74 22.87
CA LYS A 346 -7.59 5.80 24.33
C LYS A 346 -7.18 4.41 24.84
N PRO A 347 -6.04 4.28 25.50
CA PRO A 347 -5.75 3.01 26.16
C PRO A 347 -6.86 2.79 27.23
N SER A 348 -7.54 1.66 27.15
CA SER A 348 -8.41 1.27 28.23
C SER A 348 -7.54 0.87 29.43
N GLY A 349 -7.56 1.69 30.46
CA GLY A 349 -7.06 1.35 31.78
C GLY A 349 -5.61 1.73 32.10
N TYR A 350 -5.48 2.94 32.64
CA TYR A 350 -4.62 3.31 33.79
C TYR A 350 -5.29 4.50 34.45
#